data_e0ab21b56bc8591750813ddefc0139b0
#
_entry.id   e0ab21b56bc8591750813ddefc0139b0
#
_cell.length_a   1.000
_cell.length_b   1.000
_cell.length_c   1.000
_cell.angle_alpha   90.00
_cell.angle_beta   90.00
_cell.angle_gamma   90.00
#
_symmetry.space_group_name_H-M   'P 1'
#
loop_
_entity.id
_entity.type
_entity.pdbx_description
1 polymer ?
#
loop_
_entity_poly.entity_id
_entity_poly.type
_entity_poly.pdbx_seq_one_letter_code
_entity_poly.pdbx_strand_id
1 'polypeptide(L)'
;MTLDPSPRSTRRQRLHAAATAVVLACSAGAFAPASAAPVAPAAQPTAVTTATTAATPYCGIRWGSLPETRSGYSSATIHNVRAGRHACFDRMVIDLKGQVRGYDVRYAPVYREGSGAFVPLLGAADLRITVTAPAYDQDGRATYTPRSPNRLVDVTGYRTFRQIALAGSFEGQTTFGLGVRARLPFRTFVLPQSGGVSRLVIDVAHRW
;
A
#
# COMPACT_ATOMS: atom_id res chain seq x y z
N MET A 1 -15.52 -40.56 37.86
CA MET A 1 -16.55 -40.15 36.88
C MET A 1 -15.92 -39.99 35.55
N THR A 2 -16.36 -40.75 34.61
CA THR A 2 -15.82 -41.19 33.34
C THR A 2 -15.70 -40.06 32.30
N LEU A 3 -14.54 -39.97 31.66
CA LEU A 3 -14.24 -39.15 30.47
C LEU A 3 -14.77 -39.86 29.23
N ASP A 4 -15.54 -39.17 28.40
CA ASP A 4 -16.00 -39.65 27.09
C ASP A 4 -15.27 -38.86 25.96
N PRO A 5 -14.56 -39.54 25.02
CA PRO A 5 -13.93 -38.88 23.90
C PRO A 5 -14.80 -38.96 22.63
N SER A 6 -15.15 -37.85 22.06
CA SER A 6 -15.88 -37.70 20.79
C SER A 6 -14.99 -37.89 19.57
N PRO A 7 -15.46 -38.50 18.46
CA PRO A 7 -14.62 -38.96 17.35
C PRO A 7 -14.40 -37.91 16.28
N ARG A 8 -13.17 -37.95 15.72
CA ARG A 8 -12.71 -37.19 14.55
C ARG A 8 -13.38 -37.69 13.27
N SER A 9 -14.10 -36.84 12.56
CA SER A 9 -14.61 -37.09 11.23
C SER A 9 -13.55 -36.69 10.17
N THR A 10 -12.95 -37.70 9.54
CA THR A 10 -12.09 -37.56 8.36
C THR A 10 -12.94 -37.58 7.08
N ARG A 11 -13.18 -36.45 6.47
CA ARG A 11 -13.84 -36.36 5.15
C ARG A 11 -12.79 -36.45 4.04
N ARG A 12 -12.67 -37.65 3.46
CA ARG A 12 -11.89 -37.93 2.22
C ARG A 12 -12.60 -37.25 1.04
N GLN A 13 -11.96 -36.29 0.40
CA GLN A 13 -12.39 -35.80 -0.93
C GLN A 13 -11.84 -36.73 -2.01
N ARG A 14 -12.74 -37.26 -2.81
CA ARG A 14 -12.44 -38.07 -4.00
C ARG A 14 -12.18 -37.17 -5.18
N LEU A 15 -10.99 -37.31 -5.78
CA LEU A 15 -10.62 -36.73 -7.07
C LEU A 15 -11.30 -37.56 -8.19
N HIS A 16 -12.10 -36.90 -9.02
CA HIS A 16 -12.58 -37.46 -10.29
C HIS A 16 -11.72 -36.88 -11.42
N ALA A 17 -10.93 -37.77 -12.04
CA ALA A 17 -10.25 -37.49 -13.29
C ALA A 17 -11.21 -37.81 -14.44
N ALA A 18 -11.52 -36.87 -15.29
CA ALA A 18 -12.23 -37.08 -16.55
C ALA A 18 -11.22 -37.01 -17.69
N ALA A 19 -11.00 -38.17 -18.35
CA ALA A 19 -10.22 -38.31 -19.57
C ALA A 19 -11.14 -38.04 -20.77
N THR A 20 -10.84 -37.06 -21.60
CA THR A 20 -11.51 -36.83 -22.89
C THR A 20 -10.60 -37.31 -24.01
N ALA A 21 -11.05 -38.35 -24.73
CA ALA A 21 -10.41 -38.86 -25.93
C ALA A 21 -10.78 -37.99 -27.14
N VAL A 22 -9.79 -37.53 -27.88
CA VAL A 22 -9.95 -36.87 -29.18
C VAL A 22 -9.78 -37.87 -30.28
N VAL A 23 -10.83 -38.08 -31.08
CA VAL A 23 -10.83 -38.95 -32.30
C VAL A 23 -10.34 -38.12 -33.48
N LEU A 24 -9.23 -38.54 -34.12
CA LEU A 24 -8.74 -37.98 -35.37
C LEU A 24 -9.47 -38.67 -36.53
N ALA A 25 -10.25 -37.93 -37.31
CA ALA A 25 -10.79 -38.38 -38.60
C ALA A 25 -9.88 -37.87 -39.73
N CYS A 26 -9.18 -38.81 -40.41
CA CYS A 26 -8.46 -38.52 -41.64
C CYS A 26 -9.43 -38.52 -42.83
N SER A 27 -9.61 -37.40 -43.51
CA SER A 27 -10.28 -37.31 -44.81
C SER A 27 -9.25 -37.04 -45.90
N ALA A 28 -9.11 -38.01 -46.81
CA ALA A 28 -8.31 -37.89 -48.02
C ALA A 28 -9.03 -37.03 -49.05
N GLY A 29 -8.48 -35.87 -49.40
CA GLY A 29 -8.97 -34.96 -50.44
C GLY A 29 -8.01 -34.96 -51.64
N ALA A 30 -8.57 -35.19 -52.84
CA ALA A 30 -7.88 -35.28 -54.10
C ALA A 30 -7.18 -33.96 -54.51
N PHE A 31 -5.96 -34.07 -55.03
CA PHE A 31 -5.19 -32.95 -55.59
C PHE A 31 -5.66 -32.65 -57.03
N ALA A 32 -6.11 -31.43 -57.28
CA ALA A 32 -6.21 -30.83 -58.58
C ALA A 32 -5.08 -29.78 -58.75
N PRO A 33 -4.38 -29.71 -59.91
CA PRO A 33 -3.35 -28.73 -60.13
C PRO A 33 -3.97 -27.35 -60.38
N ALA A 34 -3.77 -26.42 -59.51
CA ALA A 34 -4.16 -25.01 -59.69
C ALA A 34 -3.02 -24.24 -60.35
N SER A 35 -3.30 -23.62 -61.49
CA SER A 35 -2.41 -22.71 -62.21
C SER A 35 -2.00 -21.53 -61.31
N ALA A 36 -0.72 -21.26 -61.21
CA ALA A 36 -0.16 -20.15 -60.46
C ALA A 36 -0.40 -18.83 -61.21
N ALA A 37 -1.21 -17.94 -60.66
CA ALA A 37 -1.26 -16.55 -61.08
C ALA A 37 -0.10 -15.75 -60.38
N PRO A 38 0.48 -14.72 -61.03
CA PRO A 38 1.54 -13.94 -60.42
C PRO A 38 1.02 -13.15 -59.24
N VAL A 39 1.58 -13.42 -58.07
CA VAL A 39 1.30 -12.67 -56.82
C VAL A 39 2.00 -11.30 -56.90
N ALA A 40 1.22 -10.24 -56.90
CA ALA A 40 1.74 -8.88 -56.73
C ALA A 40 2.36 -8.73 -55.33
N PRO A 41 3.48 -7.98 -55.17
CA PRO A 41 4.10 -7.78 -53.88
C PRO A 41 3.17 -7.02 -52.97
N ALA A 42 2.77 -7.69 -51.87
CA ALA A 42 1.98 -7.07 -50.81
C ALA A 42 2.80 -5.93 -50.17
N ALA A 43 2.24 -4.72 -50.19
CA ALA A 43 2.79 -3.59 -49.47
C ALA A 43 2.84 -3.89 -47.96
N GLN A 44 4.05 -3.89 -47.41
CA GLN A 44 4.24 -4.07 -45.97
C GLN A 44 3.63 -2.86 -45.25
N PRO A 45 2.79 -3.07 -44.22
CA PRO A 45 2.34 -1.98 -43.40
C PRO A 45 3.53 -1.36 -42.64
N THR A 46 3.86 -0.12 -42.96
CA THR A 46 4.81 0.67 -42.17
C THR A 46 4.25 0.85 -40.77
N ALA A 47 4.85 0.18 -39.78
CA ALA A 47 4.52 0.37 -38.38
C ALA A 47 4.86 1.80 -38.00
N VAL A 48 3.83 2.63 -37.83
CA VAL A 48 3.97 3.97 -37.25
C VAL A 48 4.27 3.78 -35.76
N THR A 49 5.54 3.85 -35.40
CA THR A 49 5.96 3.89 -34.00
C THR A 49 5.57 5.25 -33.43
N THR A 50 4.41 5.33 -32.81
CA THR A 50 4.03 6.50 -32.02
C THR A 50 4.93 6.53 -30.78
N ALA A 51 5.97 7.38 -30.82
CA ALA A 51 6.76 7.69 -29.63
C ALA A 51 5.85 8.40 -28.62
N THR A 52 5.43 7.65 -27.58
CA THR A 52 4.71 8.22 -26.44
C THR A 52 5.70 9.12 -25.70
N THR A 53 5.61 10.41 -25.90
CA THR A 53 6.37 11.40 -25.12
C THR A 53 5.90 11.29 -23.68
N ALA A 54 6.72 10.72 -22.79
CA ALA A 54 6.43 10.67 -21.37
C ALA A 54 6.29 12.09 -20.84
N ALA A 55 5.12 12.41 -20.28
CA ALA A 55 4.85 13.71 -19.68
C ALA A 55 5.90 14.02 -18.60
N THR A 56 6.40 15.24 -18.55
CA THR A 56 7.34 15.68 -17.53
C THR A 56 6.67 15.55 -16.14
N PRO A 57 7.28 14.82 -15.19
CA PRO A 57 6.69 14.63 -13.87
C PRO A 57 6.46 15.97 -13.16
N TYR A 58 5.32 16.11 -12.48
CA TYR A 58 5.01 17.31 -11.70
C TYR A 58 6.12 17.60 -10.67
N CYS A 59 6.69 18.80 -10.68
CA CYS A 59 7.81 19.17 -9.81
C CYS A 59 9.01 18.19 -9.87
N GLY A 60 9.19 17.42 -10.93
CA GLY A 60 10.22 16.39 -11.01
C GLY A 60 9.97 15.17 -10.10
N ILE A 61 8.79 15.06 -9.48
CA ILE A 61 8.42 13.96 -8.60
C ILE A 61 8.27 12.68 -9.42
N ARG A 62 9.04 11.64 -9.07
CA ARG A 62 9.01 10.30 -9.65
C ARG A 62 8.51 9.23 -8.69
N TRP A 63 7.86 9.66 -7.58
CA TRP A 63 7.31 8.74 -6.60
C TRP A 63 6.12 7.98 -7.19
N GLY A 64 5.86 6.79 -6.67
CA GLY A 64 4.69 5.98 -6.99
C GLY A 64 3.59 6.07 -5.93
N SER A 65 2.61 5.15 -6.05
CA SER A 65 1.56 4.96 -5.05
C SER A 65 1.47 3.50 -4.58
N LEU A 66 2.54 2.73 -4.80
CA LEU A 66 2.67 1.36 -4.29
C LEU A 66 3.09 1.38 -2.82
N PRO A 67 2.87 0.28 -2.08
CA PRO A 67 3.30 0.17 -0.69
C PRO A 67 4.78 0.42 -0.51
N GLU A 68 5.15 1.19 0.52
CA GLU A 68 6.52 1.38 0.97
C GLU A 68 6.68 0.76 2.35
N THR A 69 7.52 -0.25 2.45
CA THR A 69 7.70 -1.04 3.66
C THR A 69 9.16 -1.19 4.04
N ARG A 70 9.40 -1.22 5.33
CA ARG A 70 10.69 -1.58 5.93
C ARG A 70 10.45 -2.51 7.11
N SER A 71 11.04 -3.69 7.09
CA SER A 71 10.94 -4.66 8.19
C SER A 71 11.90 -4.32 9.33
N GLY A 72 11.47 -4.54 10.56
CA GLY A 72 12.28 -4.39 11.77
C GLY A 72 11.45 -3.94 12.96
N TYR A 73 11.82 -4.37 14.15
CA TYR A 73 11.23 -3.89 15.40
C TYR A 73 12.10 -2.78 15.98
N SER A 74 11.45 -1.72 16.46
CA SER A 74 12.10 -0.57 17.06
C SER A 74 11.98 -0.62 18.58
N SER A 75 13.03 -0.24 19.28
CA SER A 75 12.93 0.18 20.69
C SER A 75 12.49 1.64 20.84
N ALA A 76 12.14 2.28 19.73
CA ALA A 76 11.68 3.66 19.70
C ALA A 76 10.23 3.77 20.20
N THR A 77 9.89 4.93 20.75
CA THR A 77 8.52 5.29 21.13
C THR A 77 8.08 6.55 20.39
N ILE A 78 6.77 6.64 20.09
CA ILE A 78 6.19 7.80 19.41
C ILE A 78 5.95 8.91 20.42
N HIS A 79 6.33 10.14 20.08
CA HIS A 79 6.19 11.31 20.94
C HIS A 79 5.38 12.45 20.33
N ASN A 80 5.39 12.59 19.01
CA ASN A 80 4.66 13.69 18.38
C ASN A 80 4.32 13.39 16.93
N VAL A 81 3.27 14.07 16.43
CA VAL A 81 2.89 14.07 15.02
C VAL A 81 2.65 15.50 14.58
N ARG A 82 3.22 15.90 13.47
CA ARG A 82 3.08 17.22 12.88
C ARG A 82 3.00 17.14 11.37
N ALA A 83 2.52 18.21 10.76
CA ALA A 83 2.42 18.32 9.32
C ALA A 83 2.97 19.66 8.82
N GLY A 84 3.33 19.70 7.53
CA GLY A 84 3.85 20.88 6.85
C GLY A 84 3.42 20.93 5.40
N ARG A 85 3.19 22.14 4.88
CA ARG A 85 2.91 22.40 3.47
C ARG A 85 4.21 22.71 2.74
N HIS A 86 4.38 22.12 1.57
CA HIS A 86 5.46 22.41 0.64
C HIS A 86 4.89 22.78 -0.73
N ALA A 87 5.70 23.35 -1.61
CA ALA A 87 5.23 23.79 -2.93
C ALA A 87 4.64 22.65 -3.79
N CYS A 88 5.19 21.43 -3.66
CA CYS A 88 4.88 20.30 -4.54
C CYS A 88 4.22 19.11 -3.83
N PHE A 89 4.22 19.08 -2.50
CA PHE A 89 3.69 18.00 -1.65
C PHE A 89 3.30 18.51 -0.27
N ASP A 90 2.46 17.78 0.42
CA ASP A 90 2.24 17.95 1.85
C ASP A 90 3.03 16.88 2.61
N ARG A 91 3.55 17.22 3.79
CA ARG A 91 4.40 16.37 4.62
C ARG A 91 3.77 16.06 5.96
N MET A 92 3.75 14.79 6.33
CA MET A 92 3.51 14.33 7.70
C MET A 92 4.84 13.88 8.31
N VAL A 93 5.06 14.21 9.58
CA VAL A 93 6.25 13.80 10.34
C VAL A 93 5.80 13.18 11.65
N ILE A 94 6.28 11.99 11.91
CA ILE A 94 6.14 11.30 13.20
C ILE A 94 7.49 11.40 13.89
N ASP A 95 7.53 12.07 15.04
CA ASP A 95 8.74 12.22 15.85
C ASP A 95 8.82 11.06 16.86
N LEU A 96 9.96 10.38 16.91
CA LEU A 96 10.20 9.22 17.77
C LEU A 96 11.45 9.42 18.61
N LYS A 97 11.40 8.99 19.88
CA LYS A 97 12.58 8.79 20.71
C LYS A 97 13.08 7.37 20.45
N GLY A 98 14.33 7.25 20.01
CA GLY A 98 14.91 6.00 19.50
C GLY A 98 14.94 5.95 17.96
N GLN A 99 15.44 4.85 17.42
CA GLN A 99 15.59 4.64 15.98
C GLN A 99 14.38 3.90 15.40
N VAL A 100 13.77 4.46 14.37
CA VAL A 100 12.75 3.77 13.56
C VAL A 100 13.42 2.67 12.74
N ARG A 101 12.98 1.43 12.92
CA ARG A 101 13.49 0.27 12.18
C ARG A 101 12.46 -0.33 11.23
N GLY A 102 11.16 -0.23 11.53
CA GLY A 102 10.12 -0.80 10.70
C GLY A 102 8.92 0.12 10.51
N TYR A 103 8.34 0.06 9.31
CA TYR A 103 7.11 0.73 8.96
C TYR A 103 6.45 0.05 7.76
N ASP A 104 5.15 0.28 7.62
CA ASP A 104 4.34 -0.10 6.46
C ASP A 104 3.43 1.08 6.09
N VAL A 105 3.61 1.63 4.91
CA VAL A 105 2.83 2.76 4.39
C VAL A 105 2.20 2.36 3.08
N ARG A 106 0.85 2.38 3.03
CA ARG A 106 0.10 1.95 1.85
C ARG A 106 -1.31 2.55 1.78
N TYR A 107 -1.82 2.67 0.59
CA TYR A 107 -3.24 2.97 0.40
C TYR A 107 -4.07 1.74 0.76
N ALA A 108 -4.82 1.83 1.87
CA ALA A 108 -5.70 0.79 2.39
C ALA A 108 -6.68 1.38 3.42
N PRO A 109 -7.83 0.75 3.65
CA PRO A 109 -8.71 1.11 4.75
C PRO A 109 -7.97 1.07 6.09
N VAL A 110 -8.31 2.00 6.99
CA VAL A 110 -7.70 2.12 8.32
C VAL A 110 -8.63 1.52 9.37
N TYR A 111 -8.08 0.70 10.24
CA TYR A 111 -8.80 0.07 11.34
C TYR A 111 -8.09 0.35 12.66
N ARG A 112 -8.85 0.39 13.75
CA ARG A 112 -8.30 0.55 15.10
C ARG A 112 -7.52 -0.68 15.51
N GLU A 113 -6.32 -0.45 16.02
CA GLU A 113 -5.57 -1.52 16.67
C GLU A 113 -6.37 -2.08 17.86
N GLY A 114 -6.33 -3.38 18.04
CA GLY A 114 -7.02 -4.12 19.09
C GLY A 114 -8.50 -4.41 18.78
N SER A 115 -9.33 -3.41 18.49
CA SER A 115 -10.76 -3.63 18.26
C SER A 115 -11.14 -3.99 16.83
N GLY A 116 -10.28 -3.69 15.85
CA GLY A 116 -10.57 -3.87 14.43
C GLY A 116 -11.66 -2.93 13.88
N ALA A 117 -12.12 -1.94 14.65
CA ALA A 117 -13.16 -1.02 14.21
C ALA A 117 -12.64 -0.12 13.07
N PHE A 118 -13.44 0.07 12.03
CA PHE A 118 -13.10 0.95 10.91
C PHE A 118 -12.96 2.41 11.37
N VAL A 119 -11.94 3.09 10.87
CA VAL A 119 -11.68 4.51 11.12
C VAL A 119 -12.00 5.29 9.85
N PRO A 120 -13.16 5.94 9.75
CA PRO A 120 -13.48 6.76 8.59
C PRO A 120 -12.59 8.00 8.55
N LEU A 121 -12.01 8.28 7.39
CA LEU A 121 -11.17 9.45 7.16
C LEU A 121 -11.82 10.37 6.13
N LEU A 122 -11.54 11.66 6.27
CA LEU A 122 -11.92 12.66 5.27
C LEU A 122 -11.00 12.53 4.05
N GLY A 123 -11.57 12.64 2.85
CA GLY A 123 -10.84 12.56 1.59
C GLY A 123 -11.39 11.49 0.69
N ALA A 124 -10.70 11.25 -0.43
CA ALA A 124 -11.10 10.23 -1.42
C ALA A 124 -10.13 9.03 -1.45
N ALA A 125 -9.10 9.02 -0.61
CA ALA A 125 -8.22 7.88 -0.42
C ALA A 125 -7.59 7.91 0.98
N ASP A 126 -7.39 6.72 1.56
CA ASP A 126 -6.82 6.52 2.88
C ASP A 126 -5.42 5.94 2.75
N LEU A 127 -4.42 6.66 3.24
CA LEU A 127 -3.06 6.15 3.40
C LEU A 127 -2.91 5.63 4.83
N ARG A 128 -2.83 4.32 4.99
CA ARG A 128 -2.55 3.66 6.26
C ARG A 128 -1.05 3.68 6.52
N ILE A 129 -0.66 4.10 7.72
CA ILE A 129 0.72 4.22 8.16
C ILE A 129 0.87 3.43 9.44
N THR A 130 1.49 2.27 9.39
CA THR A 130 1.82 1.45 10.56
C THR A 130 3.31 1.58 10.85
N VAL A 131 3.65 1.95 12.08
CA VAL A 131 5.03 2.08 12.55
C VAL A 131 5.27 1.02 13.62
N THR A 132 6.35 0.23 13.52
CA THR A 132 6.73 -0.75 14.54
C THR A 132 7.41 -0.07 15.72
N ALA A 133 6.70 0.86 16.32
CA ALA A 133 7.07 1.60 17.51
C ALA A 133 5.80 1.93 18.30
N PRO A 134 5.74 1.64 19.61
CA PRO A 134 4.58 1.94 20.43
C PRO A 134 4.45 3.44 20.75
N ALA A 135 3.24 3.89 21.08
CA ALA A 135 2.96 5.20 21.67
C ALA A 135 2.89 5.14 23.20
N TYR A 136 3.58 4.17 23.79
CA TYR A 136 3.71 3.97 25.23
C TYR A 136 5.12 3.47 25.57
N ASP A 137 5.55 3.65 26.82
CA ASP A 137 6.84 3.20 27.33
C ASP A 137 6.76 1.75 27.87
N GLN A 138 7.88 1.27 28.44
CA GLN A 138 7.99 -0.08 28.99
C GLN A 138 7.08 -0.32 30.22
N ASP A 139 6.68 0.75 30.92
CA ASP A 139 5.75 0.70 32.04
C ASP A 139 4.28 0.81 31.59
N GLY A 140 4.04 0.84 30.28
CA GLY A 140 2.69 1.02 29.70
C GLY A 140 2.16 2.44 29.77
N ARG A 141 2.99 3.44 30.15
CA ARG A 141 2.57 4.83 30.18
C ARG A 141 2.60 5.42 28.78
N ALA A 142 1.53 6.12 28.41
CA ALA A 142 1.45 6.76 27.09
C ALA A 142 2.59 7.80 26.90
N THR A 143 3.32 7.67 25.79
CA THR A 143 4.34 8.62 25.36
C THR A 143 3.82 9.65 24.36
N TYR A 144 2.62 9.40 23.81
CA TYR A 144 1.92 10.29 22.91
C TYR A 144 0.42 10.31 23.24
N THR A 145 -0.08 11.44 23.71
CA THR A 145 -1.48 11.66 24.08
C THR A 145 -2.04 12.87 23.33
N PRO A 146 -2.53 12.68 22.10
CA PRO A 146 -3.08 13.78 21.33
C PRO A 146 -4.41 14.27 21.93
N ARG A 147 -4.68 15.59 21.82
CA ARG A 147 -5.95 16.18 22.27
C ARG A 147 -7.16 15.53 21.59
N SER A 148 -7.04 15.17 20.31
CA SER A 148 -8.08 14.48 19.55
C SER A 148 -7.43 13.37 18.71
N PRO A 149 -7.72 12.10 18.98
CA PRO A 149 -7.16 11.01 18.18
C PRO A 149 -7.64 11.01 16.72
N ASN A 150 -8.81 11.59 16.44
CA ASN A 150 -9.34 11.67 15.08
C ASN A 150 -8.84 12.90 14.29
N ARG A 151 -8.16 13.85 14.96
CA ARG A 151 -7.60 15.05 14.32
C ARG A 151 -6.31 15.45 15.02
N LEU A 152 -5.22 14.81 14.67
CA LEU A 152 -3.92 15.00 15.31
C LEU A 152 -3.31 16.38 15.03
N VAL A 153 -3.52 16.86 13.80
CA VAL A 153 -3.01 18.15 13.31
C VAL A 153 -4.12 18.83 12.51
N ASP A 154 -4.24 20.13 12.61
CA ASP A 154 -5.09 20.88 11.71
C ASP A 154 -4.43 20.99 10.33
N VAL A 155 -5.06 20.37 9.34
CA VAL A 155 -4.62 20.36 7.94
C VAL A 155 -5.55 21.19 7.04
N THR A 156 -6.31 22.12 7.61
CA THR A 156 -7.11 23.08 6.86
C THR A 156 -6.24 23.87 5.89
N GLY A 157 -6.65 23.97 4.63
CA GLY A 157 -5.89 24.65 3.57
C GLY A 157 -4.70 23.85 3.00
N TYR A 158 -4.49 22.61 3.42
CA TYR A 158 -3.52 21.73 2.75
C TYR A 158 -4.04 21.31 1.36
N ARG A 159 -3.15 21.16 0.39
CA ARG A 159 -3.55 20.80 -0.98
C ARG A 159 -3.95 19.34 -1.09
N THR A 160 -3.29 18.46 -0.34
CA THR A 160 -3.48 17.00 -0.42
C THR A 160 -4.11 16.44 0.84
N PHE A 161 -3.62 16.79 2.02
CA PHE A 161 -4.11 16.26 3.30
C PHE A 161 -5.53 16.73 3.60
N ARG A 162 -6.34 15.83 4.17
CA ARG A 162 -7.71 16.11 4.63
C ARG A 162 -7.90 15.81 6.10
N GLN A 163 -7.19 14.81 6.63
CA GLN A 163 -7.26 14.42 8.03
C GLN A 163 -6.02 13.61 8.39
N ILE A 164 -5.54 13.74 9.64
CA ILE A 164 -4.55 12.85 10.24
C ILE A 164 -5.17 12.31 11.53
N ALA A 165 -5.29 11.00 11.65
CA ALA A 165 -5.89 10.32 12.79
C ALA A 165 -4.95 9.28 13.38
N LEU A 166 -5.05 9.04 14.70
CA LEU A 166 -4.46 7.92 15.40
C LEU A 166 -5.48 6.77 15.44
N ALA A 167 -5.17 5.67 14.81
CA ALA A 167 -6.02 4.48 14.84
C ALA A 167 -5.79 3.62 16.10
N GLY A 168 -4.63 3.73 16.72
CA GLY A 168 -4.29 3.05 17.97
C GLY A 168 -2.83 2.67 18.07
N SER A 169 -2.45 2.19 19.25
CA SER A 169 -1.13 1.62 19.52
C SER A 169 -1.29 0.35 20.34
N PHE A 170 -0.82 -0.76 19.81
CA PHE A 170 -0.98 -2.07 20.41
C PHE A 170 0.16 -3.01 19.96
N GLU A 171 0.61 -3.92 20.84
CA GLU A 171 1.65 -4.92 20.56
C GLU A 171 2.92 -4.36 19.89
N GLY A 172 3.38 -3.19 20.37
CA GLY A 172 4.60 -2.57 19.86
C GLY A 172 4.46 -1.86 18.52
N GLN A 173 3.25 -1.74 18.00
CA GLN A 173 2.94 -1.03 16.76
C GLN A 173 1.99 0.15 17.02
N THR A 174 2.08 1.16 16.16
CA THR A 174 1.14 2.27 16.15
C THR A 174 0.67 2.52 14.72
N THR A 175 -0.64 2.59 14.53
CA THR A 175 -1.26 2.85 13.24
C THR A 175 -1.89 4.23 13.20
N PHE A 176 -1.56 4.96 12.15
CA PHE A 176 -2.15 6.24 11.78
C PHE A 176 -2.92 6.11 10.47
N GLY A 177 -3.96 6.93 10.35
CA GLY A 177 -4.69 7.16 9.11
C GLY A 177 -4.42 8.56 8.59
N LEU A 178 -4.03 8.65 7.32
CA LEU A 178 -3.88 9.91 6.61
C LEU A 178 -4.90 9.95 5.47
N GLY A 179 -5.99 10.69 5.67
CA GLY A 179 -6.98 10.94 4.64
C GLY A 179 -6.46 11.97 3.65
N VAL A 180 -6.48 11.65 2.37
CA VAL A 180 -5.97 12.49 1.29
C VAL A 180 -7.02 12.69 0.19
N ARG A 181 -6.92 13.79 -0.57
CA ARG A 181 -7.91 14.15 -1.60
C ARG A 181 -8.05 13.14 -2.74
N ALA A 182 -7.02 12.33 -2.99
CA ALA A 182 -7.00 11.29 -4.03
C ALA A 182 -5.82 10.34 -3.78
N ARG A 183 -5.81 9.17 -4.45
CA ARG A 183 -4.62 8.30 -4.49
C ARG A 183 -3.54 8.97 -5.33
N LEU A 184 -2.54 9.54 -4.66
CA LEU A 184 -1.45 10.33 -5.23
C LEU A 184 -0.10 9.67 -4.95
N PRO A 185 0.96 10.04 -5.70
CA PRO A 185 2.31 9.59 -5.39
C PRO A 185 2.72 9.98 -3.99
N PHE A 186 3.39 9.08 -3.29
CA PHE A 186 3.97 9.36 -1.97
C PHE A 186 5.36 8.76 -1.85
N ARG A 187 6.11 9.21 -0.84
CA ARG A 187 7.35 8.59 -0.39
C ARG A 187 7.44 8.59 1.12
N THR A 188 8.14 7.59 1.65
CA THR A 188 8.41 7.43 3.08
C THR A 188 9.90 7.28 3.33
N PHE A 189 10.44 8.00 4.29
CA PHE A 189 11.83 7.89 4.67
C PHE A 189 12.06 8.25 6.14
N VAL A 190 13.19 7.77 6.68
CA VAL A 190 13.60 8.03 8.06
C VAL A 190 14.72 9.05 8.06
N LEU A 191 14.57 10.10 8.87
CA LEU A 191 15.63 11.07 9.17
C LEU A 191 16.15 10.78 10.58
N PRO A 192 17.39 10.28 10.71
CA PRO A 192 18.05 10.19 12.00
C PRO A 192 18.35 11.61 12.51
N GLN A 193 18.26 11.79 13.81
CA GLN A 193 18.62 13.03 14.51
C GLN A 193 19.66 12.72 15.56
N SER A 194 20.42 13.73 16.01
CA SER A 194 21.28 13.63 17.16
C SER A 194 20.46 13.35 18.44
N GLY A 195 21.11 12.81 19.49
CA GLY A 195 20.45 12.57 20.78
C GLY A 195 19.46 11.38 20.79
N GLY A 196 19.61 10.42 19.87
CA GLY A 196 18.77 9.22 19.87
C GLY A 196 17.32 9.45 19.43
N VAL A 197 17.06 10.51 18.68
CA VAL A 197 15.75 10.84 18.10
C VAL A 197 15.72 10.46 16.62
N SER A 198 14.58 10.08 16.10
CA SER A 198 14.38 9.88 14.66
C SER A 198 13.01 10.40 14.22
N ARG A 199 12.87 10.60 12.93
CA ARG A 199 11.62 11.07 12.32
C ARG A 199 11.25 10.15 11.18
N LEU A 200 10.04 9.63 11.22
CA LEU A 200 9.44 9.00 10.04
C LEU A 200 8.70 10.09 9.28
N VAL A 201 9.09 10.29 8.02
CA VAL A 201 8.54 11.33 7.15
C VAL A 201 7.75 10.68 6.03
N ILE A 202 6.53 11.18 5.81
CA ILE A 202 5.65 10.78 4.72
C ILE A 202 5.31 12.03 3.91
N ASP A 203 5.73 12.07 2.66
CA ASP A 203 5.40 13.12 1.70
C ASP A 203 4.35 12.58 0.72
N VAL A 204 3.29 13.34 0.47
CA VAL A 204 2.28 13.02 -0.55
C VAL A 204 2.20 14.16 -1.55
N ALA A 205 2.48 13.87 -2.82
CA ALA A 205 2.50 14.83 -3.91
C ALA A 205 1.14 15.49 -4.12
N HIS A 206 1.15 16.71 -4.67
CA HIS A 206 -0.10 17.39 -5.02
C HIS A 206 -0.71 16.85 -6.32
N ARG A 207 0.08 16.22 -7.19
CA ARG A 207 -0.35 15.68 -8.50
C ARG A 207 0.50 14.45 -8.86
N TRP A 208 0.02 13.74 -9.85
CA TRP A 208 0.78 12.78 -10.66
C TRP A 208 1.76 13.50 -11.58
#